data_7eaac6ee194a5c12527ce615f7ef8a6a
#
_entry.id   7eaac6ee194a5c12527ce615f7ef8a6a
#
_cell.length_a   1.000
_cell.length_b   1.000
_cell.length_c   1.000
_cell.angle_alpha   90.00
_cell.angle_beta   90.00
_cell.angle_gamma   90.00
#
_symmetry.space_group_name_H-M   'P 1'
#
loop_
_entity.id
_entity.type
_entity.pdbx_description
1 polymer ?
#
loop_
_entity_poly.entity_id
_entity_poly.type
_entity_poly.pdbx_seq_one_letter_code
_entity_poly.pdbx_strand_id
1 'polypeptide(L)'
;IGLGEELTIEILGIDDFKADKKGSVFPGGENTLVDYDNNVIYYVEDFFKKYELSGVSVKDAKSLKFNIKAGKPMIKDSTYRFLFKLWDKKSDKELKGNIELVLN
;
A
#
# COMPACT_ATOMS: atom_id res chain seq x y z
N ILE A 1 -5.31 -4.70 16.04
CA ILE A 1 -5.63 -5.81 15.13
C ILE A 1 -5.25 -7.14 15.79
N GLY A 2 -6.10 -8.14 15.67
CA GLY A 2 -5.83 -9.48 16.21
C GLY A 2 -5.28 -10.44 15.17
N LEU A 3 -4.69 -11.56 15.62
CA LEU A 3 -4.23 -12.63 14.73
C LEU A 3 -5.39 -13.17 13.90
N GLY A 4 -5.16 -13.35 12.61
CA GLY A 4 -6.17 -13.80 11.66
C GLY A 4 -7.08 -12.70 11.13
N GLU A 5 -7.03 -11.51 11.69
CA GLU A 5 -7.80 -10.37 11.18
C GLU A 5 -7.10 -9.72 10.00
N GLU A 6 -7.90 -9.09 9.16
CA GLU A 6 -7.41 -8.32 8.02
C GLU A 6 -7.64 -6.84 8.27
N LEU A 7 -6.61 -6.04 8.00
CA LEU A 7 -6.67 -4.59 8.07
C LEU A 7 -6.59 -4.02 6.66
N THR A 8 -7.50 -3.11 6.34
CA THR A 8 -7.45 -2.35 5.10
C THR A 8 -6.95 -0.95 5.40
N ILE A 9 -5.89 -0.55 4.72
CA ILE A 9 -5.36 0.81 4.77
C ILE A 9 -5.78 1.52 3.51
N GLU A 10 -6.59 2.57 3.66
CA GLU A 10 -7.09 3.36 2.55
C GLU A 10 -6.39 4.71 2.52
N ILE A 11 -5.85 5.08 1.37
CA ILE A 11 -5.19 6.36 1.16
C ILE A 11 -6.09 7.21 0.27
N LEU A 12 -6.61 8.29 0.85
CA LEU A 12 -7.57 9.18 0.22
C LEU A 12 -6.90 10.46 -0.28
N GLY A 13 -7.58 11.15 -1.19
CA GLY A 13 -7.18 12.48 -1.62
C GLY A 13 -5.96 12.51 -2.52
N ILE A 14 -5.58 11.39 -3.11
CA ILE A 14 -4.50 11.38 -4.09
C ILE A 14 -5.06 11.90 -5.40
N ASP A 15 -4.74 13.17 -5.68
CA ASP A 15 -5.07 13.81 -6.94
C ASP A 15 -3.82 13.81 -7.82
N ASP A 16 -3.94 14.31 -9.03
CA ASP A 16 -2.80 14.61 -9.91
C ASP A 16 -2.08 13.41 -10.54
N PHE A 17 -2.64 12.20 -10.51
CA PHE A 17 -2.14 11.15 -11.36
C PHE A 17 -2.33 11.57 -12.84
N LYS A 18 -1.29 11.34 -13.62
CA LYS A 18 -1.34 11.65 -15.06
C LYS A 18 -2.20 10.61 -15.78
N ALA A 19 -3.34 11.05 -16.29
CA ALA A 19 -4.25 10.19 -17.05
C ALA A 19 -3.83 10.10 -18.53
N ASP A 20 -4.08 8.93 -19.12
CA ASP A 20 -3.94 8.76 -20.56
C ASP A 20 -5.19 9.28 -21.29
N LYS A 21 -5.24 9.08 -22.61
CA LYS A 21 -6.37 9.54 -23.43
C LYS A 21 -7.71 8.90 -23.08
N LYS A 22 -7.67 7.74 -22.42
CA LYS A 22 -8.86 7.00 -22.01
C LYS A 22 -9.30 7.35 -20.58
N GLY A 23 -8.57 8.24 -19.91
CA GLY A 23 -8.82 8.58 -18.51
C GLY A 23 -8.28 7.56 -17.53
N SER A 24 -7.33 6.71 -17.94
CA SER A 24 -6.69 5.74 -17.06
C SER A 24 -5.42 6.33 -16.44
N VAL A 25 -5.19 5.99 -15.18
CA VAL A 25 -3.97 6.34 -14.45
C VAL A 25 -3.22 5.07 -14.05
N PHE A 26 -1.94 5.19 -13.75
CA PHE A 26 -1.06 4.03 -13.55
C PHE A 26 -0.33 4.15 -12.21
N PRO A 27 -0.97 3.78 -11.11
CA PRO A 27 -0.34 3.83 -9.80
C PRO A 27 0.65 2.68 -9.60
N GLY A 28 1.73 2.98 -8.89
CA GLY A 28 2.62 1.97 -8.32
C GLY A 28 2.49 2.03 -6.80
N GLY A 29 2.67 0.90 -6.15
CA GLY A 29 2.57 0.84 -4.69
C GLY A 29 3.51 -0.19 -4.10
N GLU A 30 4.59 0.30 -3.46
CA GLU A 30 5.50 -0.54 -2.70
C GLU A 30 5.04 -0.59 -1.26
N ASN A 31 5.06 -1.76 -0.64
CA ASN A 31 4.80 -1.85 0.79
C ASN A 31 5.75 -2.81 1.48
N THR A 32 6.08 -2.48 2.72
CA THR A 32 6.99 -3.27 3.56
C THR A 32 6.41 -3.31 4.97
N LEU A 33 6.31 -4.51 5.53
CA LEU A 33 5.96 -4.68 6.94
C LEU A 33 7.22 -5.05 7.70
N VAL A 34 7.56 -4.29 8.73
CA VAL A 34 8.73 -4.54 9.58
C VAL A 34 8.31 -4.70 11.03
N ASP A 35 9.09 -5.47 11.79
CA ASP A 35 8.91 -5.58 13.23
C ASP A 35 9.58 -4.42 13.96
N TYR A 36 9.56 -4.44 15.29
CA TYR A 36 10.14 -3.39 16.12
C TYR A 36 11.66 -3.24 15.93
N ASP A 37 12.34 -4.33 15.58
CA ASP A 37 13.79 -4.35 15.33
C ASP A 37 14.14 -4.08 13.86
N ASN A 38 13.17 -3.63 13.06
CA ASN A 38 13.31 -3.36 11.63
C ASN A 38 13.59 -4.60 10.77
N ASN A 39 13.26 -5.79 11.27
CA ASN A 39 13.30 -6.99 10.46
C ASN A 39 12.10 -7.00 9.50
N VAL A 40 12.36 -7.28 8.23
CA VAL A 40 11.32 -7.32 7.21
C VAL A 40 10.48 -8.59 7.38
N ILE A 41 9.18 -8.41 7.64
CA ILE A 41 8.21 -9.50 7.74
C ILE A 41 7.73 -9.89 6.34
N TYR A 42 7.37 -8.90 5.53
CA TYR A 42 7.11 -9.12 4.12
C TYR A 42 7.36 -7.84 3.32
N TYR A 43 7.52 -8.01 2.01
CA TYR A 43 7.75 -6.93 1.09
C TYR A 43 7.01 -7.19 -0.22
N VAL A 44 6.33 -6.17 -0.72
CA VAL A 44 5.67 -6.20 -2.03
C VAL A 44 6.22 -5.05 -2.86
N GLU A 45 6.87 -5.39 -3.96
CA GLU A 45 7.51 -4.39 -4.83
C GLU A 45 6.50 -3.47 -5.50
N ASP A 46 5.39 -4.02 -5.97
CA ASP A 46 4.32 -3.25 -6.57
C ASP A 46 2.96 -3.92 -6.34
N PHE A 47 2.22 -3.39 -5.38
CA PHE A 47 0.90 -3.90 -5.02
C PHE A 47 -0.12 -3.75 -6.16
N PHE A 48 0.10 -2.81 -7.08
CA PHE A 48 -0.79 -2.53 -8.19
C PHE A 48 -0.28 -3.06 -9.53
N LYS A 49 0.67 -4.00 -9.50
CA LYS A 49 1.27 -4.56 -10.72
C LYS A 49 0.26 -5.13 -11.69
N LYS A 50 -0.82 -5.71 -11.19
CA LYS A 50 -1.89 -6.28 -12.04
C LYS A 50 -2.57 -5.23 -12.92
N TYR A 51 -2.42 -3.95 -12.62
CA TYR A 51 -3.00 -2.85 -13.38
C TYR A 51 -1.98 -2.14 -14.29
N GLU A 52 -0.75 -2.66 -14.41
CA GLU A 52 0.31 -1.95 -15.14
C GLU A 52 0.01 -1.73 -16.62
N LEU A 53 -0.78 -2.60 -17.23
CA LEU A 53 -1.18 -2.47 -18.64
C LEU A 53 -2.50 -1.73 -18.82
N SER A 54 -3.50 -2.06 -18.00
CA SER A 54 -4.84 -1.48 -18.12
C SER A 54 -5.00 -0.15 -17.41
N GLY A 55 -4.21 0.09 -16.36
CA GLY A 55 -4.41 1.22 -15.47
C GLY A 55 -5.68 1.08 -14.64
N VAL A 56 -5.99 2.11 -13.88
CA VAL A 56 -7.25 2.25 -13.14
C VAL A 56 -7.89 3.59 -13.50
N SER A 57 -9.19 3.73 -13.28
CA SER A 57 -9.87 5.00 -13.54
C SER A 57 -9.36 6.09 -12.59
N VAL A 58 -9.44 7.35 -13.01
CA VAL A 58 -9.11 8.50 -12.15
C VAL A 58 -9.91 8.45 -10.85
N LYS A 59 -11.18 8.07 -10.94
CA LYS A 59 -12.06 7.95 -9.79
C LYS A 59 -11.57 6.91 -8.79
N ASP A 60 -11.17 5.73 -9.27
CA ASP A 60 -10.70 4.65 -8.43
C ASP A 60 -9.35 4.98 -7.79
N ALA A 61 -8.50 5.71 -8.50
CA ALA A 61 -7.19 6.11 -7.99
C ALA A 61 -7.25 7.14 -6.85
N LYS A 62 -8.39 7.79 -6.63
CA LYS A 62 -8.56 8.73 -5.52
C LYS A 62 -8.64 8.04 -4.16
N SER A 63 -8.85 6.73 -4.15
CA SER A 63 -8.94 5.91 -2.94
C SER A 63 -8.22 4.60 -3.20
N LEU A 64 -6.93 4.55 -2.88
CA LEU A 64 -6.13 3.34 -3.04
C LEU A 64 -6.07 2.60 -1.71
N LYS A 65 -6.15 1.27 -1.79
CA LYS A 65 -6.23 0.41 -0.61
C LYS A 65 -5.13 -0.64 -0.60
N PHE A 66 -4.56 -0.85 0.58
CA PHE A 66 -3.68 -1.97 0.89
C PHE A 66 -4.36 -2.87 1.91
N ASN A 67 -4.27 -4.17 1.74
CA ASN A 67 -4.81 -5.14 2.69
C ASN A 67 -3.65 -5.84 3.41
N ILE A 68 -3.71 -5.87 4.74
CA ILE A 68 -2.73 -6.53 5.58
C ILE A 68 -3.45 -7.58 6.42
N LYS A 69 -3.01 -8.83 6.30
CA LYS A 69 -3.54 -9.90 7.13
C LYS A 69 -2.55 -10.22 8.25
N ALA A 70 -3.01 -10.14 9.50
CA ALA A 70 -2.19 -10.49 10.65
C ALA A 70 -2.08 -12.02 10.75
N GLY A 71 -0.86 -12.52 10.61
CA GLY A 71 -0.58 -13.95 10.63
C GLY A 71 0.92 -14.20 10.74
N LYS A 72 1.33 -15.46 10.66
CA LYS A 72 2.75 -15.81 10.73
C LYS A 72 3.57 -15.03 9.70
N PRO A 73 4.78 -14.54 10.05
CA PRO A 73 5.49 -14.73 11.32
C PRO A 73 5.17 -13.69 12.41
N MET A 74 4.07 -12.96 12.30
CA MET A 74 3.68 -11.95 13.28
C MET A 74 3.34 -12.58 14.62
N ILE A 75 3.73 -11.92 15.72
CA ILE A 75 3.57 -12.42 17.08
C ILE A 75 2.59 -11.53 17.84
N LYS A 76 1.70 -12.15 18.61
CA LYS A 76 0.75 -11.47 19.48
C LYS A 76 1.47 -10.53 20.45
N ASP A 77 0.85 -9.40 20.76
CA ASP A 77 1.35 -8.37 21.68
C ASP A 77 2.63 -7.68 21.20
N SER A 78 2.88 -7.71 19.90
CA SER A 78 4.03 -7.04 19.29
C SER A 78 3.59 -5.85 18.42
N THR A 79 4.52 -4.93 18.21
CA THR A 79 4.31 -3.75 17.38
C THR A 79 5.03 -3.89 16.06
N TYR A 80 4.36 -3.52 14.99
CA TYR A 80 4.90 -3.55 13.62
C TYR A 80 4.71 -2.19 12.97
N ARG A 81 5.50 -1.92 11.94
CA ARG A 81 5.32 -0.73 11.10
C ARG A 81 5.06 -1.15 9.67
N PHE A 82 4.02 -0.57 9.10
CA PHE A 82 3.71 -0.70 7.69
C PHE A 82 4.22 0.54 6.97
N LEU A 83 5.19 0.33 6.09
CA LEU A 83 5.80 1.38 5.29
C LEU A 83 5.26 1.29 3.87
N PHE A 84 4.83 2.40 3.32
CA PHE A 84 4.33 2.40 1.95
C PHE A 84 4.89 3.55 1.14
N LYS A 85 4.97 3.32 -0.17
CA LYS A 85 5.32 4.30 -1.16
C LYS A 85 4.36 4.17 -2.32
N LEU A 86 3.68 5.24 -2.66
CA LEU A 86 2.82 5.32 -3.83
C LEU A 86 3.49 6.23 -4.85
N TRP A 87 3.42 5.88 -6.11
CA TRP A 87 3.93 6.74 -7.17
C TRP A 87 3.04 6.65 -8.40
N ASP A 88 3.17 7.66 -9.25
CA ASP A 88 2.55 7.69 -10.57
C ASP A 88 3.58 7.16 -11.57
N LYS A 89 3.30 6.04 -12.23
CA LYS A 89 4.22 5.45 -13.21
C LYS A 89 4.43 6.33 -14.44
N LYS A 90 3.61 7.35 -14.63
CA LYS A 90 3.65 8.24 -15.78
C LYS A 90 4.13 9.66 -15.44
N SER A 91 4.57 9.89 -14.22
CA SER A 91 5.11 11.18 -13.76
C SER A 91 6.13 10.98 -12.64
N ASP A 92 6.62 12.08 -12.06
CA ASP A 92 7.59 12.06 -10.96
C ASP A 92 6.94 12.10 -9.57
N LYS A 93 5.62 12.01 -9.51
CA LYS A 93 4.91 12.15 -8.23
C LYS A 93 5.00 10.89 -7.40
N GLU A 94 5.29 11.08 -6.11
CA GLU A 94 5.29 9.99 -5.15
C GLU A 94 4.82 10.46 -3.77
N LEU A 95 4.29 9.53 -3.00
CA LEU A 95 3.85 9.73 -1.63
C LEU A 95 4.39 8.59 -0.79
N LYS A 96 5.01 8.91 0.34
CA LYS A 96 5.52 7.93 1.31
C LYS A 96 4.83 8.12 2.65
N GLY A 97 4.64 7.03 3.36
CA GLY A 97 4.09 7.08 4.70
C GLY A 97 4.38 5.81 5.47
N ASN A 98 4.04 5.85 6.75
CA ASN A 98 4.12 4.68 7.62
C ASN A 98 2.99 4.70 8.64
N ILE A 99 2.62 3.51 9.09
CA ILE A 99 1.57 3.30 10.08
C ILE A 99 2.08 2.29 11.07
N GLU A 100 1.92 2.57 12.37
CA GLU A 100 2.24 1.63 13.42
C GLU A 100 1.04 0.72 13.66
N LEU A 101 1.31 -0.58 13.73
CA LEU A 101 0.30 -1.62 13.98
C LEU A 101 0.63 -2.34 15.26
N VAL A 102 -0.36 -2.49 16.14
CA VAL A 102 -0.23 -3.29 17.35
C VAL A 102 -1.04 -4.56 17.16
N LEU A 103 -0.40 -5.72 17.32
CA LEU A 103 -1.05 -7.00 17.25
C LEU A 103 -1.49 -7.42 18.65
N ASN A 104 -2.78 -7.54 18.83
CA ASN A 104 -3.37 -7.90 20.12
C ASN A 104 -3.47 -9.41 20.30
#